data_0ab7b1ce827490234f3ee0710d98465f
#
_entry.id   0ab7b1ce827490234f3ee0710d98465f
#
_cell.length_a   1.000
_cell.length_b   1.000
_cell.length_c   1.000
_cell.angle_alpha   90.00
_cell.angle_beta   90.00
_cell.angle_gamma   90.00
#
_symmetry.space_group_name_H-M   'P 1'
#
loop_
_entity.id
_entity.type
_entity.pdbx_description
1 polymer ?
#
loop_
_entity_poly.entity_id
_entity_poly.type
_entity_poly.pdbx_seq_one_letter_code
_entity_poly.pdbx_strand_id
1 'polypeptide(L)'
;AVPSLDGLPRDHLYGLPEAPLVLESDIDPMFSRALGDALSRLHPVLVSGLPRGLIHGDLFHDNLLVHAEGGAAHVTILDFEEASVSALAADLGMALVGLCVRDGAPEMASVGALLQGYEGVRPLSNLEREALPALAGLSAWACASWRFWRYHLTRPMPERAHLHREMATVAVRLEAMALQG
;
A
#
# COMPACT_ATOMS: atom_id res chain seq x y z
N ALA A 1 -0.39 -29.64 -4.93
CA ALA A 1 0.17 -29.30 -3.62
C ALA A 1 0.31 -27.76 -3.57
N VAL A 2 -0.13 -27.13 -2.49
CA VAL A 2 0.11 -25.70 -2.27
C VAL A 2 1.59 -25.55 -1.94
N PRO A 3 2.33 -24.62 -2.59
CA PRO A 3 3.73 -24.37 -2.26
C PRO A 3 3.87 -23.97 -0.78
N SER A 4 4.95 -24.39 -0.14
CA SER A 4 5.29 -23.90 1.21
C SER A 4 5.62 -22.41 1.14
N LEU A 5 5.11 -21.67 2.11
CA LEU A 5 5.45 -20.25 2.32
C LEU A 5 6.61 -20.06 3.31
N ASP A 6 7.28 -21.18 3.68
CA ASP A 6 8.42 -21.13 4.58
C ASP A 6 9.62 -20.44 3.91
N GLY A 7 10.27 -19.55 4.66
CA GLY A 7 11.43 -18.81 4.17
C GLY A 7 11.12 -17.52 3.41
N LEU A 8 9.85 -17.22 3.13
CA LEU A 8 9.48 -15.92 2.57
C LEU A 8 9.54 -14.81 3.64
N PRO A 9 9.90 -13.57 3.26
CA PRO A 9 9.81 -12.42 4.15
C PRO A 9 8.40 -12.29 4.73
N ARG A 10 8.30 -11.71 5.92
CA ARG A 10 7.01 -11.37 6.54
C ARG A 10 6.87 -9.88 6.64
N ASP A 11 5.72 -9.38 6.16
CA ASP A 11 5.38 -7.95 6.21
C ASP A 11 6.51 -7.04 5.66
N HIS A 12 7.19 -7.47 4.57
CA HIS A 12 8.44 -6.87 4.09
C HIS A 12 8.31 -5.36 3.90
N LEU A 13 7.42 -4.91 3.01
CA LEU A 13 7.20 -3.48 2.76
C LEU A 13 6.68 -2.76 4.01
N TYR A 14 5.80 -3.40 4.78
CA TYR A 14 5.20 -2.83 5.97
C TYR A 14 6.10 -2.90 7.21
N GLY A 15 7.21 -3.62 7.15
CA GLY A 15 8.29 -3.56 8.13
C GLY A 15 9.05 -2.25 8.09
N LEU A 16 8.94 -1.52 6.96
CA LEU A 16 9.52 -0.20 6.73
C LEU A 16 10.99 -0.13 7.20
N PRO A 17 11.89 -0.88 6.55
CA PRO A 17 13.29 -0.95 6.99
C PRO A 17 13.99 0.42 7.00
N GLU A 18 13.53 1.36 6.19
CA GLU A 18 14.04 2.72 6.13
C GLU A 18 13.41 3.66 7.18
N ALA A 19 12.30 3.30 7.82
CA ALA A 19 11.58 4.18 8.73
C ALA A 19 12.45 4.72 9.89
N PRO A 20 13.34 3.96 10.53
CA PRO A 20 14.21 4.50 11.56
C PRO A 20 15.02 5.71 11.07
N LEU A 21 15.59 5.64 9.87
CA LEU A 21 16.36 6.73 9.27
C LEU A 21 15.50 7.95 8.96
N VAL A 22 14.25 7.72 8.54
CA VAL A 22 13.29 8.79 8.25
C VAL A 22 12.81 9.46 9.53
N LEU A 23 12.52 8.68 10.58
CA LEU A 23 12.04 9.17 11.87
C LEU A 23 13.09 9.99 12.62
N GLU A 24 14.37 9.65 12.46
CA GLU A 24 15.50 10.37 13.08
C GLU A 24 15.98 11.57 12.25
N SER A 25 15.40 11.80 11.07
CA SER A 25 15.85 12.86 10.16
C SER A 25 15.31 14.24 10.55
N ASP A 26 16.20 15.25 10.57
CA ASP A 26 15.87 16.65 10.77
C ASP A 26 15.49 17.40 9.47
N ILE A 27 15.44 16.71 8.32
CA ILE A 27 15.11 17.33 7.03
C ILE A 27 13.65 17.80 6.98
N ASP A 28 12.73 17.00 7.52
CA ASP A 28 11.31 17.34 7.63
C ASP A 28 10.74 16.82 8.96
N PRO A 29 10.96 17.52 10.09
CA PRO A 29 10.51 17.06 11.41
C PRO A 29 8.99 16.91 11.53
N MET A 30 8.21 17.67 10.74
CA MET A 30 6.76 17.55 10.73
C MET A 30 6.33 16.23 10.08
N PHE A 31 6.95 15.87 8.95
CA PHE A 31 6.69 14.60 8.29
C PHE A 31 7.15 13.42 9.16
N SER A 32 8.36 13.46 9.71
CA SER A 32 8.89 12.40 10.58
C SER A 32 7.95 12.13 11.77
N ARG A 33 7.46 13.17 12.43
CA ARG A 33 6.48 13.04 13.52
C ARG A 33 5.16 12.43 13.03
N ALA A 34 4.60 12.95 11.94
CA ALA A 34 3.34 12.44 11.38
C ALA A 34 3.46 10.96 10.97
N LEU A 35 4.59 10.55 10.38
CA LEU A 35 4.88 9.16 10.07
C LEU A 35 4.92 8.30 11.33
N GLY A 36 5.63 8.73 12.39
CA GLY A 36 5.70 7.99 13.65
C GLY A 36 4.34 7.79 14.30
N ASP A 37 3.51 8.86 14.33
CA ASP A 37 2.14 8.80 14.85
C ASP A 37 1.26 7.85 14.01
N ALA A 38 1.38 7.90 12.69
CA ALA A 38 0.63 7.02 11.78
C ALA A 38 1.04 5.56 11.96
N LEU A 39 2.33 5.25 12.00
CA LEU A 39 2.83 3.88 12.20
C LEU A 39 2.37 3.30 13.55
N SER A 40 2.44 4.08 14.62
CA SER A 40 1.99 3.66 15.95
C SER A 40 0.50 3.30 15.97
N ARG A 41 -0.31 3.98 15.17
CA ARG A 41 -1.76 3.80 15.11
C ARG A 41 -2.18 2.71 14.12
N LEU A 42 -1.52 2.61 12.96
CA LEU A 42 -1.95 1.75 11.85
C LEU A 42 -1.28 0.38 11.85
N HIS A 43 -0.01 0.28 12.25
CA HIS A 43 0.71 -0.99 12.23
C HIS A 43 0.01 -2.11 13.03
N PRO A 44 -0.61 -1.86 14.20
CA PRO A 44 -1.37 -2.88 14.91
C PRO A 44 -2.51 -3.50 14.09
N VAL A 45 -3.09 -2.76 13.13
CA VAL A 45 -4.16 -3.29 12.26
C VAL A 45 -3.64 -4.42 11.38
N LEU A 46 -2.42 -4.31 10.88
CA LEU A 46 -1.78 -5.32 10.02
C LEU A 46 -1.67 -6.69 10.71
N VAL A 47 -1.51 -6.71 12.03
CA VAL A 47 -1.29 -7.92 12.83
C VAL A 47 -2.54 -8.35 13.63
N SER A 48 -3.69 -7.74 13.43
CA SER A 48 -4.91 -7.87 14.24
C SER A 48 -5.76 -9.12 13.97
N GLY A 49 -5.17 -10.22 13.50
CA GLY A 49 -5.90 -11.47 13.22
C GLY A 49 -6.54 -11.53 11.84
N LEU A 50 -6.16 -10.65 10.92
CA LEU A 50 -6.56 -10.69 9.52
C LEU A 50 -6.07 -11.98 8.82
N PRO A 51 -6.81 -12.52 7.84
CA PRO A 51 -6.35 -13.62 7.01
C PRO A 51 -5.02 -13.28 6.33
N ARG A 52 -4.05 -14.19 6.44
CA ARG A 52 -2.69 -14.00 5.93
C ARG A 52 -2.37 -14.96 4.80
N GLY A 53 -1.52 -14.52 3.89
CA GLY A 53 -1.04 -15.31 2.77
C GLY A 53 0.06 -14.59 2.01
N LEU A 54 0.43 -15.13 0.85
CA LEU A 54 1.34 -14.47 -0.07
C LEU A 54 0.66 -13.25 -0.66
N ILE A 55 1.32 -12.11 -0.56
CA ILE A 55 0.94 -10.85 -1.21
C ILE A 55 2.03 -10.44 -2.19
N HIS A 56 1.68 -9.59 -3.14
CA HIS A 56 2.62 -8.94 -4.05
C HIS A 56 3.41 -7.83 -3.33
N GLY A 57 2.71 -6.98 -2.58
CA GLY A 57 3.28 -5.91 -1.78
C GLY A 57 3.45 -4.58 -2.51
N ASP A 58 3.51 -4.55 -3.84
CA ASP A 58 3.75 -3.34 -4.64
C ASP A 58 2.85 -3.28 -5.89
N LEU A 59 1.52 -3.33 -5.69
CA LEU A 59 0.54 -3.31 -6.80
C LEU A 59 0.29 -1.87 -7.30
N PHE A 60 1.24 -1.38 -8.09
CA PHE A 60 1.14 -0.12 -8.83
C PHE A 60 0.90 -0.36 -10.33
N HIS A 61 0.44 0.69 -11.03
CA HIS A 61 0.12 0.62 -12.46
C HIS A 61 1.32 0.25 -13.34
N ASP A 62 2.53 0.60 -12.96
CA ASP A 62 3.79 0.25 -13.64
C ASP A 62 4.18 -1.22 -13.47
N ASN A 63 3.62 -1.91 -12.46
CA ASN A 63 3.76 -3.35 -12.26
C ASN A 63 2.62 -4.16 -12.91
N LEU A 64 1.80 -3.52 -13.76
CA LEU A 64 0.70 -4.17 -14.48
C LEU A 64 0.85 -4.01 -15.99
N LEU A 65 0.89 -5.12 -16.69
CA LEU A 65 0.83 -5.14 -18.15
C LEU A 65 -0.59 -5.51 -18.59
N VAL A 66 -1.28 -4.57 -19.24
CA VAL A 66 -2.64 -4.79 -19.75
C VAL A 66 -2.56 -5.01 -21.25
N HIS A 67 -3.13 -6.10 -21.75
CA HIS A 67 -3.24 -6.39 -23.17
C HIS A 67 -4.64 -6.91 -23.48
N ALA A 68 -5.07 -6.71 -24.73
CA ALA A 68 -6.36 -7.21 -25.22
C ALA A 68 -6.12 -8.40 -26.15
N GLU A 69 -6.78 -9.52 -25.89
CA GLU A 69 -6.76 -10.70 -26.72
C GLU A 69 -8.18 -11.28 -26.84
N GLY A 70 -8.62 -11.55 -28.07
CA GLY A 70 -9.95 -12.10 -28.31
C GLY A 70 -11.11 -11.22 -27.83
N GLY A 71 -10.91 -9.90 -27.66
CA GLY A 71 -11.92 -8.97 -27.15
C GLY A 71 -12.01 -8.91 -25.62
N ALA A 72 -11.19 -9.67 -24.89
CA ALA A 72 -11.06 -9.59 -23.43
C ALA A 72 -9.80 -8.83 -23.04
N ALA A 73 -9.86 -8.10 -21.92
CA ALA A 73 -8.68 -7.51 -21.30
C ALA A 73 -8.02 -8.53 -20.37
N HIS A 74 -6.71 -8.69 -20.55
CA HIS A 74 -5.88 -9.53 -19.71
C HIS A 74 -4.88 -8.66 -18.96
N VAL A 75 -4.66 -8.99 -17.68
CA VAL A 75 -3.70 -8.28 -16.83
C VAL A 75 -2.63 -9.28 -16.41
N THR A 76 -1.37 -8.92 -16.66
CA THR A 76 -0.21 -9.66 -16.15
C THR A 76 0.42 -8.81 -15.06
N ILE A 77 0.62 -9.41 -13.88
CA ILE A 77 1.30 -8.79 -12.76
C ILE A 77 2.80 -9.08 -12.89
N LEU A 78 3.61 -8.04 -12.76
CA LEU A 78 5.07 -8.06 -12.89
C LEU A 78 5.69 -7.70 -11.54
N ASP A 79 6.99 -7.95 -11.40
CA ASP A 79 7.84 -7.46 -10.32
C ASP A 79 7.41 -7.90 -8.90
N PHE A 80 7.74 -9.13 -8.57
CA PHE A 80 7.43 -9.76 -7.28
C PHE A 80 8.56 -9.60 -6.24
N GLU A 81 9.44 -8.60 -6.37
CA GLU A 81 10.57 -8.44 -5.44
C GLU A 81 10.13 -8.10 -4.01
N GLU A 82 8.97 -7.45 -3.84
CA GLU A 82 8.37 -7.11 -2.54
C GLU A 82 7.43 -8.21 -2.01
N ALA A 83 7.34 -9.35 -2.71
CA ALA A 83 6.43 -10.41 -2.32
C ALA A 83 6.77 -10.96 -0.92
N SER A 84 5.75 -11.05 -0.08
CA SER A 84 5.92 -11.45 1.32
C SER A 84 4.67 -12.12 1.88
N VAL A 85 4.77 -12.70 3.08
CA VAL A 85 3.61 -13.22 3.81
C VAL A 85 3.05 -12.13 4.70
N SER A 86 1.88 -11.59 4.33
CA SER A 86 1.21 -10.53 5.09
C SER A 86 -0.31 -10.72 5.15
N ALA A 87 -1.04 -9.76 5.72
CA ALA A 87 -2.50 -9.72 5.61
C ALA A 87 -2.90 -9.60 4.15
N LEU A 88 -3.78 -10.50 3.66
CA LEU A 88 -4.21 -10.50 2.26
C LEU A 88 -4.86 -9.16 1.85
N ALA A 89 -5.60 -8.53 2.75
CA ALA A 89 -6.21 -7.24 2.51
C ALA A 89 -5.18 -6.08 2.42
N ALA A 90 -3.92 -6.27 2.86
CA ALA A 90 -2.87 -5.26 2.71
C ALA A 90 -2.49 -5.07 1.24
N ASP A 91 -2.49 -6.15 0.45
CA ASP A 91 -2.26 -6.08 -1.00
C ASP A 91 -3.34 -5.26 -1.72
N LEU A 92 -4.59 -5.42 -1.27
CA LEU A 92 -5.70 -4.60 -1.74
C LEU A 92 -5.53 -3.13 -1.31
N GLY A 93 -5.03 -2.88 -0.10
CA GLY A 93 -4.66 -1.55 0.37
C GLY A 93 -3.60 -0.88 -0.52
N MET A 94 -2.57 -1.64 -0.93
CA MET A 94 -1.55 -1.15 -1.86
C MET A 94 -2.13 -0.88 -3.25
N ALA A 95 -2.98 -1.76 -3.76
CA ALA A 95 -3.67 -1.55 -5.04
C ALA A 95 -4.56 -0.29 -5.03
N LEU A 96 -5.21 0.03 -3.92
CA LEU A 96 -5.96 1.28 -3.77
C LEU A 96 -5.06 2.50 -3.93
N VAL A 97 -3.86 2.49 -3.36
CA VAL A 97 -2.86 3.57 -3.53
C VAL A 97 -2.39 3.65 -4.97
N GLY A 98 -1.99 2.52 -5.55
CA GLY A 98 -1.34 2.47 -6.86
C GLY A 98 -2.28 2.65 -8.05
N LEU A 99 -3.56 2.28 -7.90
CA LEU A 99 -4.50 2.20 -9.03
C LEU A 99 -5.72 3.11 -8.89
N CYS A 100 -6.13 3.48 -7.66
CA CYS A 100 -7.39 4.17 -7.42
C CYS A 100 -7.22 5.62 -6.94
N VAL A 101 -6.00 6.15 -6.89
CA VAL A 101 -5.76 7.56 -6.53
C VAL A 101 -5.64 8.40 -7.81
N ARG A 102 -6.42 9.48 -7.89
CA ARG A 102 -6.38 10.50 -8.93
C ARG A 102 -6.30 11.88 -8.28
N ASP A 103 -5.41 12.73 -8.76
CA ASP A 103 -5.22 14.09 -8.25
C ASP A 103 -5.07 14.15 -6.72
N GLY A 104 -4.36 13.17 -6.15
CA GLY A 104 -4.09 13.06 -4.73
C GLY A 104 -5.29 12.65 -3.86
N ALA A 105 -6.36 12.12 -4.44
CA ALA A 105 -7.54 11.62 -3.72
C ALA A 105 -8.00 10.26 -4.24
N PRO A 106 -8.63 9.41 -3.40
CA PRO A 106 -9.25 8.18 -3.87
C PRO A 106 -10.41 8.47 -4.84
N GLU A 107 -10.36 7.86 -6.03
CA GLU A 107 -11.44 7.90 -7.01
C GLU A 107 -12.43 6.76 -6.71
N MET A 108 -13.57 7.07 -6.14
CA MET A 108 -14.50 6.07 -5.61
C MET A 108 -15.06 5.10 -6.65
N ALA A 109 -15.13 5.50 -7.93
CA ALA A 109 -15.54 4.59 -9.00
C ALA A 109 -14.49 3.49 -9.22
N SER A 110 -13.20 3.84 -9.25
CA SER A 110 -12.08 2.88 -9.34
C SER A 110 -11.97 2.01 -8.09
N VAL A 111 -12.17 2.60 -6.92
CA VAL A 111 -12.24 1.86 -5.64
C VAL A 111 -13.33 0.78 -5.71
N GLY A 112 -14.55 1.16 -6.08
CA GLY A 112 -15.67 0.23 -6.21
C GLY A 112 -15.41 -0.88 -7.23
N ALA A 113 -14.85 -0.54 -8.40
CA ALA A 113 -14.52 -1.54 -9.43
C ALA A 113 -13.44 -2.53 -8.97
N LEU A 114 -12.39 -2.04 -8.28
CA LEU A 114 -11.34 -2.90 -7.73
C LEU A 114 -11.90 -3.86 -6.67
N LEU A 115 -12.69 -3.35 -5.73
CA LEU A 115 -13.33 -4.17 -4.68
C LEU A 115 -14.27 -5.21 -5.28
N GLN A 116 -15.13 -4.82 -6.22
CA GLN A 116 -16.04 -5.74 -6.90
C GLN A 116 -15.27 -6.87 -7.64
N GLY A 117 -14.20 -6.52 -8.35
CA GLY A 117 -13.35 -7.50 -9.03
C GLY A 117 -12.69 -8.47 -8.06
N TYR A 118 -12.13 -7.96 -6.97
CA TYR A 118 -11.49 -8.78 -5.94
C TYR A 118 -12.48 -9.73 -5.28
N GLU A 119 -13.64 -9.23 -4.87
CA GLU A 119 -14.67 -10.01 -4.16
C GLU A 119 -15.38 -11.02 -5.06
N GLY A 120 -15.36 -10.83 -6.37
CA GLY A 120 -15.77 -11.83 -7.32
C GLY A 120 -14.93 -13.13 -7.28
N VAL A 121 -13.71 -13.03 -6.76
CA VAL A 121 -12.78 -14.18 -6.62
C VAL A 121 -12.67 -14.62 -5.14
N ARG A 122 -12.53 -13.66 -4.24
CA ARG A 122 -12.36 -13.88 -2.80
C ARG A 122 -13.18 -12.87 -2.01
N PRO A 123 -14.29 -13.27 -1.38
CA PRO A 123 -15.06 -12.38 -0.53
C PRO A 123 -14.23 -11.86 0.66
N LEU A 124 -14.35 -10.57 0.95
CA LEU A 124 -13.76 -9.98 2.14
C LEU A 124 -14.64 -10.28 3.36
N SER A 125 -14.02 -10.64 4.48
CA SER A 125 -14.70 -10.67 5.77
C SER A 125 -15.04 -9.26 6.26
N ASN A 126 -15.96 -9.12 7.21
CA ASN A 126 -16.28 -7.82 7.81
C ASN A 126 -15.03 -7.17 8.43
N LEU A 127 -14.20 -7.97 9.10
CA LEU A 127 -12.95 -7.49 9.69
C LEU A 127 -11.99 -6.91 8.63
N GLU A 128 -11.89 -7.54 7.47
CA GLU A 128 -11.05 -7.04 6.37
C GLU A 128 -11.62 -5.75 5.76
N ARG A 129 -12.94 -5.66 5.59
CA ARG A 129 -13.60 -4.45 5.08
C ARG A 129 -13.40 -3.27 6.04
N GLU A 130 -13.57 -3.49 7.34
CA GLU A 130 -13.34 -2.48 8.38
C GLU A 130 -11.87 -2.04 8.45
N ALA A 131 -10.93 -2.97 8.25
CA ALA A 131 -9.49 -2.69 8.28
C ALA A 131 -8.97 -2.00 6.99
N LEU A 132 -9.66 -2.14 5.87
CA LEU A 132 -9.13 -1.74 4.56
C LEU A 132 -8.74 -0.26 4.44
N PRO A 133 -9.50 0.74 4.97
CA PRO A 133 -9.06 2.13 4.95
C PRO A 133 -7.74 2.35 5.71
N ALA A 134 -7.58 1.69 6.86
CA ALA A 134 -6.35 1.76 7.65
C ALA A 134 -5.18 1.08 6.94
N LEU A 135 -5.40 -0.05 6.27
CA LEU A 135 -4.38 -0.75 5.48
C LEU A 135 -3.97 0.07 4.24
N ALA A 136 -4.92 0.71 3.55
CA ALA A 136 -4.62 1.62 2.45
C ALA A 136 -3.82 2.85 2.92
N GLY A 137 -4.19 3.41 4.07
CA GLY A 137 -3.43 4.48 4.72
C GLY A 137 -2.00 4.05 5.05
N LEU A 138 -1.83 2.87 5.65
CA LEU A 138 -0.51 2.30 5.97
C LEU A 138 0.33 2.10 4.70
N SER A 139 -0.26 1.57 3.62
CA SER A 139 0.41 1.42 2.32
C SER A 139 0.89 2.78 1.77
N ALA A 140 0.06 3.81 1.85
CA ALA A 140 0.45 5.14 1.41
C ALA A 140 1.54 5.77 2.31
N TRP A 141 1.50 5.55 3.62
CA TRP A 141 2.58 5.96 4.53
C TRP A 141 3.89 5.21 4.26
N ALA A 142 3.83 3.92 3.91
CA ALA A 142 4.99 3.16 3.46
C ALA A 142 5.61 3.79 2.21
N CYS A 143 4.80 4.09 1.20
CA CYS A 143 5.25 4.78 -0.01
C CYS A 143 5.82 6.18 0.29
N ALA A 144 5.23 6.93 1.24
CA ALA A 144 5.73 8.23 1.65
C ALA A 144 7.10 8.13 2.32
N SER A 145 7.27 7.16 3.23
CA SER A 145 8.55 6.85 3.90
C SER A 145 9.63 6.51 2.89
N TRP A 146 9.34 5.59 1.97
CA TRP A 146 10.27 5.22 0.91
C TRP A 146 10.66 6.42 0.03
N ARG A 147 9.71 7.25 -0.39
CA ARG A 147 9.98 8.47 -1.19
C ARG A 147 10.88 9.44 -0.44
N PHE A 148 10.63 9.64 0.86
CA PHE A 148 11.50 10.47 1.69
C PHE A 148 12.91 9.89 1.72
N TRP A 149 13.07 8.63 2.12
CA TRP A 149 14.35 7.95 2.18
C TRP A 149 15.07 8.00 0.83
N ARG A 150 14.35 7.72 -0.26
CA ARG A 150 14.91 7.66 -1.61
C ARG A 150 15.40 9.01 -2.08
N TYR A 151 14.59 10.06 -1.93
CA TYR A 151 14.83 11.36 -2.56
C TYR A 151 15.52 12.40 -1.66
N HIS A 152 15.67 12.13 -0.36
CA HIS A 152 16.42 12.98 0.55
C HIS A 152 17.71 12.31 1.06
N LEU A 153 17.67 11.02 1.41
CA LEU A 153 18.77 10.36 2.12
C LEU A 153 19.68 9.54 1.19
N THR A 154 19.10 8.76 0.27
CA THR A 154 19.88 7.80 -0.55
C THR A 154 20.30 8.38 -1.88
N ARG A 155 19.38 9.03 -2.58
CA ARG A 155 19.62 9.67 -3.87
C ARG A 155 18.90 11.01 -3.91
N PRO A 156 19.48 12.07 -3.35
CA PRO A 156 18.84 13.39 -3.27
C PRO A 156 18.43 13.90 -4.66
N MET A 157 17.13 14.20 -4.79
CA MET A 157 16.51 14.69 -6.02
C MET A 157 15.59 15.85 -5.66
N PRO A 158 16.08 17.12 -5.71
CA PRO A 158 15.32 18.30 -5.27
C PRO A 158 13.94 18.42 -5.95
N GLU A 159 13.85 18.06 -7.23
CA GLU A 159 12.61 18.09 -8.02
C GLU A 159 11.57 17.05 -7.56
N ARG A 160 11.97 16.02 -6.82
CA ARG A 160 11.12 14.97 -6.25
C ARG A 160 10.98 15.04 -4.73
N ALA A 161 11.67 15.98 -4.10
CA ALA A 161 11.74 16.10 -2.65
C ALA A 161 10.37 16.34 -1.97
N HIS A 162 9.38 16.86 -2.71
CA HIS A 162 8.03 17.12 -2.21
C HIS A 162 7.11 15.89 -2.22
N LEU A 163 7.43 14.85 -3.00
CA LEU A 163 6.53 13.72 -3.27
C LEU A 163 6.15 12.89 -2.04
N HIS A 164 6.97 12.89 -0.99
CA HIS A 164 6.62 12.23 0.27
C HIS A 164 5.45 12.92 0.97
N ARG A 165 5.39 14.27 0.96
CA ARG A 165 4.29 15.03 1.56
C ARG A 165 2.98 14.87 0.80
N GLU A 166 3.05 14.82 -0.54
CA GLU A 166 1.88 14.52 -1.37
C GLU A 166 1.32 13.13 -1.01
N MET A 167 2.18 12.11 -0.90
CA MET A 167 1.75 10.77 -0.54
C MET A 167 1.25 10.68 0.91
N ALA A 168 1.81 11.43 1.85
CA ALA A 168 1.27 11.54 3.21
C ALA A 168 -0.15 12.15 3.22
N THR A 169 -0.42 13.11 2.34
CA THR A 169 -1.77 13.66 2.16
C THR A 169 -2.74 12.62 1.62
N VAL A 170 -2.31 11.80 0.67
CA VAL A 170 -3.08 10.65 0.15
C VAL A 170 -3.36 9.66 1.27
N ALA A 171 -2.39 9.35 2.12
CA ALA A 171 -2.56 8.43 3.24
C ALA A 171 -3.69 8.86 4.18
N VAL A 172 -3.70 10.13 4.59
CA VAL A 172 -4.77 10.68 5.45
C VAL A 172 -6.15 10.58 4.78
N ARG A 173 -6.23 10.81 3.47
CA ARG A 173 -7.49 10.72 2.72
C ARG A 173 -7.99 9.28 2.61
N LEU A 174 -7.08 8.32 2.41
CA LEU A 174 -7.43 6.89 2.36
C LEU A 174 -7.90 6.39 3.73
N GLU A 175 -7.25 6.80 4.82
CA GLU A 175 -7.69 6.45 6.19
C GLU A 175 -9.11 6.95 6.49
N ALA A 176 -9.47 8.12 5.96
CA ALA A 176 -10.80 8.72 6.13
C ALA A 176 -11.85 8.20 5.14
N MET A 177 -11.48 7.30 4.24
CA MET A 177 -12.36 6.78 3.20
C MET A 177 -13.49 5.93 3.81
N ALA A 178 -14.74 6.27 3.49
CA ALA A 178 -15.90 5.44 3.81
C ALA A 178 -16.15 4.44 2.68
N LEU A 179 -16.00 3.16 2.97
CA LEU A 179 -16.39 2.10 2.04
C LEU A 179 -17.91 1.88 2.18
N GLN A 180 -18.63 2.03 1.07
CA GLN A 180 -20.04 1.68 1.03
C GLN A 180 -20.16 0.15 1.11
N GLY A 181 -20.98 -0.35 2.05
CA GLY A 181 -21.27 -1.76 2.24
C GLY A 181 -22.13 -2.34 1.12
#